data_89a0107d9221293e40ba0331ac547aee
#
_entry.id   89a0107d9221293e40ba0331ac547aee
#
_cell.length_a   1.000
_cell.length_b   1.000
_cell.length_c   1.000
_cell.angle_alpha   90.00
_cell.angle_beta   90.00
_cell.angle_gamma   90.00
#
_symmetry.space_group_name_H-M   'P 1'
#
loop_
_entity.id
_entity.type
_entity.pdbx_description
1 polymer ?
#
loop_
_entity_poly.entity_id
_entity_poly.type
_entity_poly.pdbx_seq_one_letter_code
_entity_poly.pdbx_strand_id
1 'polypeptide(L)'
;KSADRLKVTLPTPRQTTATGMETDDEKTAAPVTSPDKKYTAFIKNHNIYVKETATGKEKQLSLDGTLGNYYSAYIRWSPDSKKVASCKIRPVEKRYVYYVESSPSDQLQPKLHKQEYAKPGDELPFKIPCIYDVETGHSVIPSTDLFSQQYYITAPEWNSDSQAITFEYNQRGHQSTGYWNFLPQQESTPVNR
;
A
#
# COMPACT_ATOMS: atom_id res chain seq x y z
N LYS A 1 50.75 -24.19 -2.82
CA LYS A 1 49.64 -24.07 -3.76
C LYS A 1 48.44 -23.68 -2.94
N SER A 2 48.10 -22.39 -3.00
CA SER A 2 46.95 -21.79 -2.34
C SER A 2 45.68 -22.27 -3.04
N ALA A 3 44.76 -22.88 -2.27
CA ALA A 3 43.45 -23.23 -2.76
C ALA A 3 42.61 -21.96 -2.83
N ASP A 4 42.32 -21.48 -4.04
CA ASP A 4 41.33 -20.46 -4.30
C ASP A 4 39.97 -20.95 -3.83
N ARG A 5 39.54 -20.46 -2.69
CA ARG A 5 38.17 -20.65 -2.24
C ARG A 5 37.28 -19.80 -3.13
N LEU A 6 36.48 -20.45 -3.98
CA LEU A 6 35.37 -19.83 -4.68
C LEU A 6 34.51 -19.07 -3.66
N LYS A 7 34.54 -17.75 -3.69
CA LYS A 7 33.56 -16.92 -3.01
C LYS A 7 32.23 -17.06 -3.76
N VAL A 8 31.40 -17.97 -3.31
CA VAL A 8 30.00 -18.01 -3.72
C VAL A 8 29.31 -16.81 -3.05
N THR A 9 29.17 -15.72 -3.79
CA THR A 9 28.31 -14.63 -3.38
C THR A 9 26.88 -15.09 -3.62
N LEU A 10 26.21 -15.57 -2.55
CA LEU A 10 24.79 -15.81 -2.61
C LEU A 10 24.10 -14.47 -2.95
N PRO A 11 23.20 -14.43 -3.93
CA PRO A 11 22.44 -13.23 -4.18
C PRO A 11 21.70 -12.87 -2.89
N THR A 12 21.87 -11.64 -2.45
CA THR A 12 21.08 -11.08 -1.35
C THR A 12 19.61 -11.35 -1.70
N PRO A 13 18.84 -12.00 -0.81
CA PRO A 13 17.41 -12.18 -1.06
C PRO A 13 16.86 -10.79 -1.39
N ARG A 14 16.30 -10.65 -2.59
CA ARG A 14 15.58 -9.45 -2.95
C ARG A 14 14.46 -9.37 -1.91
N GLN A 15 14.63 -8.49 -0.93
CA GLN A 15 13.50 -8.08 -0.11
C GLN A 15 12.51 -7.50 -1.12
N THR A 16 11.57 -8.31 -1.53
CA THR A 16 10.31 -7.80 -2.04
C THR A 16 9.68 -7.13 -0.82
N THR A 17 10.11 -5.91 -0.56
CA THR A 17 9.32 -4.99 0.24
C THR A 17 8.00 -4.96 -0.47
N ALA A 18 7.06 -5.70 0.07
CA ALA A 18 5.68 -5.62 -0.32
C ALA A 18 5.35 -4.13 -0.23
N THR A 19 5.56 -3.49 -1.36
CA THR A 19 5.03 -2.21 -1.77
C THR A 19 4.85 -1.18 -0.66
N GLY A 20 5.39 0.00 -0.85
CA GLY A 20 5.30 1.20 -0.03
C GLY A 20 3.92 1.70 0.38
N MET A 21 2.94 0.81 0.51
CA MET A 21 1.63 1.06 1.12
C MET A 21 1.62 0.84 2.63
N GLU A 22 2.70 0.34 3.20
CA GLU A 22 2.81 -0.01 4.62
C GLU A 22 3.48 1.06 5.48
N THR A 23 3.67 2.25 4.97
CA THR A 23 4.14 3.36 5.79
C THR A 23 2.98 3.85 6.64
N ASP A 24 2.92 3.37 7.87
CA ASP A 24 1.94 3.74 8.89
C ASP A 24 2.26 5.10 9.51
N ASP A 25 3.40 5.68 9.17
CA ASP A 25 3.88 6.86 9.83
C ASP A 25 3.57 8.11 9.01
N GLU A 26 2.59 8.88 9.47
CA GLU A 26 2.25 10.19 8.93
C GLU A 26 3.47 11.13 8.85
N LYS A 27 4.46 10.94 9.73
CA LYS A 27 5.67 11.76 9.79
C LYS A 27 6.66 11.45 8.66
N THR A 28 6.61 10.25 8.12
CA THR A 28 7.48 9.82 7.02
C THR A 28 6.84 9.99 5.65
N ALA A 29 5.53 10.21 5.61
CA ALA A 29 4.77 10.39 4.39
C ALA A 29 4.99 11.78 3.79
N ALA A 30 5.67 11.85 2.65
CA ALA A 30 5.82 13.09 1.92
C ALA A 30 4.48 13.52 1.30
N PRO A 31 4.08 14.79 1.41
CA PRO A 31 2.92 15.32 0.71
C PRO A 31 3.06 15.17 -0.81
N VAL A 32 1.96 14.84 -1.50
CA VAL A 32 1.94 14.61 -2.94
C VAL A 32 1.22 15.75 -3.65
N THR A 33 1.94 16.47 -4.48
CA THR A 33 1.38 17.61 -5.23
C THR A 33 0.60 17.12 -6.46
N SER A 34 -0.53 17.76 -6.75
CA SER A 34 -1.34 17.49 -7.95
C SER A 34 -0.58 17.82 -9.24
N PRO A 35 -0.88 17.17 -10.38
CA PRO A 35 -0.25 17.46 -11.67
C PRO A 35 -0.33 18.93 -12.07
N ASP A 36 -1.45 19.60 -11.81
CA ASP A 36 -1.66 21.04 -12.08
C ASP A 36 -1.05 21.98 -11.01
N LYS A 37 -0.45 21.42 -9.95
CA LYS A 37 0.21 22.11 -8.83
C LYS A 37 -0.70 23.00 -7.97
N LYS A 38 -2.02 22.86 -8.11
CA LYS A 38 -2.97 23.66 -7.32
C LYS A 38 -3.21 23.10 -5.94
N TYR A 39 -3.03 21.80 -5.76
CA TYR A 39 -3.29 21.11 -4.51
C TYR A 39 -2.13 20.22 -4.08
N THR A 40 -2.07 19.96 -2.79
CA THR A 40 -1.14 18.99 -2.20
C THR A 40 -1.93 18.08 -1.28
N ALA A 41 -1.86 16.77 -1.52
CA ALA A 41 -2.53 15.77 -0.70
C ALA A 41 -1.56 15.18 0.33
N PHE A 42 -2.03 14.91 1.53
CA PHE A 42 -1.25 14.34 2.63
C PHE A 42 -2.15 13.61 3.64
N ILE A 43 -1.52 12.83 4.51
CA ILE A 43 -2.21 12.16 5.61
C ILE A 43 -2.01 12.96 6.90
N LYS A 44 -3.11 13.12 7.66
CA LYS A 44 -3.12 13.76 8.97
C LYS A 44 -4.17 13.09 9.83
N ASN A 45 -3.81 12.70 11.06
CA ASN A 45 -4.69 11.97 11.97
C ASN A 45 -5.38 10.76 11.29
N HIS A 46 -4.59 9.94 10.57
CA HIS A 46 -5.05 8.75 9.84
C HIS A 46 -6.02 9.00 8.67
N ASN A 47 -6.25 10.27 8.31
CA ASN A 47 -7.18 10.67 7.26
C ASN A 47 -6.49 11.41 6.11
N ILE A 48 -7.15 11.41 4.94
CA ILE A 48 -6.69 12.13 3.75
C ILE A 48 -7.11 13.58 3.84
N TYR A 49 -6.15 14.47 3.64
CA TYR A 49 -6.32 15.91 3.52
C TYR A 49 -5.77 16.41 2.21
N VAL A 50 -6.34 17.48 1.71
CA VAL A 50 -5.78 18.27 0.62
C VAL A 50 -5.62 19.71 1.07
N LYS A 51 -4.53 20.34 0.62
CA LYS A 51 -4.21 21.73 0.87
C LYS A 51 -4.15 22.46 -0.46
N GLU A 52 -4.89 23.54 -0.58
CA GLU A 52 -4.82 24.42 -1.73
C GLU A 52 -3.53 25.27 -1.67
N THR A 53 -2.73 25.23 -2.74
CA THR A 53 -1.42 25.89 -2.78
C THR A 53 -1.53 27.42 -2.69
N ALA A 54 -2.54 28.00 -3.35
CA ALA A 54 -2.71 29.46 -3.41
C ALA A 54 -3.15 30.07 -2.09
N THR A 55 -4.10 29.45 -1.39
CA THR A 55 -4.72 29.98 -0.17
C THR A 55 -4.14 29.38 1.10
N GLY A 56 -3.47 28.22 0.99
CA GLY A 56 -3.02 27.43 2.14
C GLY A 56 -4.16 26.75 2.91
N LYS A 57 -5.40 26.82 2.42
CA LYS A 57 -6.58 26.23 3.07
C LYS A 57 -6.52 24.71 2.99
N GLU A 58 -6.70 24.05 4.14
CA GLU A 58 -6.80 22.60 4.23
C GLU A 58 -8.27 22.15 4.17
N LYS A 59 -8.51 21.07 3.46
CA LYS A 59 -9.80 20.38 3.39
C LYS A 59 -9.59 18.91 3.72
N GLN A 60 -10.36 18.40 4.66
CA GLN A 60 -10.39 16.98 4.99
C GLN A 60 -11.30 16.25 4.00
N LEU A 61 -10.81 15.16 3.40
CA LEU A 61 -11.55 14.34 2.45
C LEU A 61 -12.16 13.09 3.09
N SER A 62 -11.47 12.47 4.05
CA SER A 62 -11.96 11.30 4.78
C SER A 62 -12.15 11.62 6.26
N LEU A 63 -13.14 10.99 6.91
CA LEU A 63 -13.53 11.28 8.29
C LEU A 63 -13.48 10.05 9.22
N ASP A 64 -13.19 8.88 8.67
CA ASP A 64 -13.33 7.59 9.32
C ASP A 64 -12.00 6.86 9.51
N GLY A 65 -10.89 7.57 9.35
CA GLY A 65 -9.54 7.08 9.63
C GLY A 65 -9.29 6.99 11.14
N THR A 66 -8.75 5.87 11.59
CA THR A 66 -8.35 5.59 12.98
C THR A 66 -7.05 4.79 13.01
N LEU A 67 -6.42 4.65 14.18
CA LEU A 67 -5.21 3.83 14.34
C LEU A 67 -5.42 2.37 13.86
N GLY A 68 -6.60 1.81 14.07
CA GLY A 68 -6.94 0.44 13.62
C GLY A 68 -7.50 0.37 12.19
N ASN A 69 -7.62 1.50 11.50
CA ASN A 69 -8.18 1.56 10.15
C ASN A 69 -7.81 2.90 9.51
N TYR A 70 -6.62 3.02 8.98
CA TYR A 70 -6.03 4.27 8.54
C TYR A 70 -5.90 4.35 7.02
N TYR A 71 -5.70 5.55 6.50
CA TYR A 71 -5.44 5.78 5.08
C TYR A 71 -3.94 5.74 4.77
N SER A 72 -3.59 5.02 3.71
CA SER A 72 -2.22 4.91 3.23
C SER A 72 -1.68 6.26 2.77
N ALA A 73 -0.44 6.56 3.13
CA ALA A 73 0.30 7.69 2.60
C ALA A 73 0.63 7.57 1.10
N TYR A 74 0.40 6.40 0.51
CA TYR A 74 0.52 6.21 -0.93
C TYR A 74 -0.69 6.80 -1.64
N ILE A 75 -0.62 8.11 -1.90
CA ILE A 75 -1.67 8.87 -2.57
C ILE A 75 -1.33 9.02 -4.04
N ARG A 76 -2.32 8.78 -4.92
CA ARG A 76 -2.20 8.98 -6.37
C ARG A 76 -3.23 9.98 -6.86
N TRP A 77 -2.74 11.05 -7.45
CA TRP A 77 -3.58 12.02 -8.15
C TRP A 77 -4.04 11.48 -9.50
N SER A 78 -5.28 11.76 -9.85
CA SER A 78 -5.74 11.57 -11.22
C SER A 78 -5.00 12.51 -12.18
N PRO A 79 -4.76 12.11 -13.44
CA PRO A 79 -4.12 12.96 -14.45
C PRO A 79 -4.77 14.34 -14.62
N ASP A 80 -6.10 14.44 -14.45
CA ASP A 80 -6.87 15.70 -14.51
C ASP A 80 -6.82 16.53 -13.22
N SER A 81 -6.10 16.08 -12.18
CA SER A 81 -5.95 16.75 -10.88
C SER A 81 -7.23 16.92 -10.06
N LYS A 82 -8.34 16.26 -10.43
CA LYS A 82 -9.63 16.41 -9.76
C LYS A 82 -9.86 15.39 -8.64
N LYS A 83 -9.19 14.26 -8.71
CA LYS A 83 -9.42 13.14 -7.79
C LYS A 83 -8.11 12.63 -7.19
N VAL A 84 -8.21 12.04 -6.03
CA VAL A 84 -7.12 11.30 -5.37
C VAL A 84 -7.55 9.87 -5.11
N ALA A 85 -6.64 8.93 -5.35
CA ALA A 85 -6.81 7.53 -5.00
C ALA A 85 -5.82 7.15 -3.89
N SER A 86 -6.25 6.31 -2.98
CA SER A 86 -5.45 5.73 -1.91
C SER A 86 -6.04 4.39 -1.49
N CYS A 87 -5.49 3.78 -0.45
CA CYS A 87 -6.07 2.61 0.20
C CYS A 87 -6.37 2.90 1.65
N LYS A 88 -7.53 2.46 2.11
CA LYS A 88 -7.82 2.34 3.54
C LYS A 88 -7.29 1.00 4.02
N ILE A 89 -6.50 0.99 5.08
CA ILE A 89 -5.76 -0.17 5.57
C ILE A 89 -6.24 -0.53 6.98
N ARG A 90 -6.67 -1.78 7.14
CA ARG A 90 -6.84 -2.39 8.45
C ARG A 90 -5.57 -3.19 8.74
N PRO A 91 -4.68 -2.70 9.61
CA PRO A 91 -3.44 -3.38 9.94
C PRO A 91 -3.71 -4.63 10.79
N VAL A 92 -2.71 -5.49 10.84
CA VAL A 92 -2.64 -6.63 11.77
C VAL A 92 -1.35 -6.58 12.55
N GLU A 93 -1.32 -7.22 13.69
CA GLU A 93 -0.10 -7.35 14.47
C GLU A 93 0.95 -8.12 13.70
N LYS A 94 2.16 -7.56 13.60
CA LYS A 94 3.27 -8.19 12.91
C LYS A 94 3.69 -9.47 13.62
N ARG A 95 3.77 -10.57 12.87
CA ARG A 95 4.23 -11.86 13.34
C ARG A 95 5.69 -12.07 12.97
N TYR A 96 6.43 -12.72 13.85
CA TYR A 96 7.86 -12.94 13.67
C TYR A 96 8.23 -14.39 13.87
N VAL A 97 9.21 -14.84 13.10
CA VAL A 97 9.97 -16.06 13.38
C VAL A 97 11.36 -15.69 13.85
N TYR A 98 11.88 -16.49 14.75
CA TYR A 98 13.21 -16.33 15.32
C TYR A 98 14.05 -17.54 14.94
N TYR A 99 15.28 -17.29 14.55
CA TYR A 99 16.24 -18.35 14.27
C TYR A 99 17.63 -17.95 14.73
N VAL A 100 18.46 -18.95 15.00
CA VAL A 100 19.82 -18.75 15.49
C VAL A 100 20.82 -19.10 14.40
N GLU A 101 21.67 -18.15 14.06
CA GLU A 101 22.85 -18.38 13.25
C GLU A 101 23.98 -18.88 14.19
N SER A 102 24.27 -20.18 14.13
CA SER A 102 25.17 -20.84 15.07
C SER A 102 26.65 -20.44 14.91
N SER A 103 27.03 -20.05 13.68
CA SER A 103 28.44 -19.72 13.36
C SER A 103 28.46 -18.48 12.43
N PRO A 104 28.18 -17.29 12.97
CA PRO A 104 28.29 -16.06 12.20
C PRO A 104 29.74 -15.78 11.81
N SER A 105 29.94 -15.13 10.68
CA SER A 105 31.29 -14.87 10.15
C SER A 105 32.04 -13.72 10.86
N ASP A 106 31.32 -12.89 11.60
CA ASP A 106 31.78 -11.64 12.20
C ASP A 106 31.91 -11.69 13.72
N GLN A 107 31.53 -12.81 14.37
CA GLN A 107 31.65 -13.00 15.80
C GLN A 107 31.74 -14.52 16.18
N LEU A 108 32.24 -14.80 17.36
CA LEU A 108 32.34 -16.17 17.86
C LEU A 108 31.05 -16.71 18.46
N GLN A 109 30.22 -15.81 19.00
CA GLN A 109 28.94 -16.19 19.62
C GLN A 109 27.82 -16.31 18.60
N PRO A 110 26.87 -17.23 18.79
CA PRO A 110 25.70 -17.33 17.95
C PRO A 110 24.89 -16.00 17.88
N LYS A 111 24.28 -15.74 16.76
CA LYS A 111 23.39 -14.58 16.57
C LYS A 111 21.94 -15.01 16.53
N LEU A 112 21.10 -14.29 17.27
CA LEU A 112 19.65 -14.40 17.18
C LEU A 112 19.14 -13.45 16.08
N HIS A 113 18.42 -13.99 15.13
CA HIS A 113 17.75 -13.23 14.08
C HIS A 113 16.23 -13.24 14.30
N LYS A 114 15.61 -12.14 13.90
CA LYS A 114 14.18 -11.93 13.92
C LYS A 114 13.74 -11.53 12.51
N GLN A 115 12.82 -12.31 11.93
CA GLN A 115 12.27 -12.03 10.60
C GLN A 115 10.77 -11.92 10.68
N GLU A 116 10.20 -10.89 10.05
CA GLU A 116 8.75 -10.78 9.90
C GLU A 116 8.25 -11.88 8.97
N TYR A 117 7.31 -12.67 9.45
CA TYR A 117 6.79 -13.81 8.72
C TYR A 117 5.37 -14.15 9.20
N ALA A 118 4.40 -14.00 8.32
CA ALA A 118 3.04 -14.47 8.54
C ALA A 118 2.93 -15.93 8.09
N LYS A 119 2.50 -16.82 8.99
CA LYS A 119 2.30 -18.24 8.70
C LYS A 119 0.99 -18.46 7.94
N PRO A 120 0.83 -19.59 7.23
CA PRO A 120 -0.46 -20.00 6.72
C PRO A 120 -1.51 -20.01 7.86
N GLY A 121 -2.63 -19.32 7.66
CA GLY A 121 -3.67 -19.18 8.70
C GLY A 121 -3.61 -17.87 9.49
N ASP A 122 -2.48 -17.19 9.56
CA ASP A 122 -2.40 -15.87 10.20
C ASP A 122 -3.25 -14.83 9.47
N GLU A 123 -3.75 -13.85 10.21
CA GLU A 123 -4.41 -12.69 9.63
C GLU A 123 -3.41 -11.86 8.82
N LEU A 124 -3.89 -11.29 7.72
CA LEU A 124 -3.15 -10.38 6.86
C LEU A 124 -3.78 -8.99 6.89
N PRO A 125 -3.00 -7.92 6.65
CA PRO A 125 -3.56 -6.59 6.51
C PRO A 125 -4.61 -6.57 5.39
N PHE A 126 -5.74 -5.92 5.66
CA PHE A 126 -6.81 -5.79 4.69
C PHE A 126 -6.81 -4.38 4.11
N LYS A 127 -6.79 -4.27 2.78
CA LYS A 127 -6.66 -3.01 2.05
C LYS A 127 -7.88 -2.79 1.16
N ILE A 128 -8.44 -1.59 1.22
CA ILE A 128 -9.61 -1.20 0.41
C ILE A 128 -9.20 0.01 -0.42
N PRO A 129 -9.11 -0.12 -1.76
CA PRO A 129 -8.89 1.02 -2.64
C PRO A 129 -10.04 2.01 -2.51
N CYS A 130 -9.74 3.29 -2.55
CA CYS A 130 -10.73 4.35 -2.43
C CYS A 130 -10.37 5.54 -3.33
N ILE A 131 -11.39 6.23 -3.80
CA ILE A 131 -11.28 7.44 -4.62
C ILE A 131 -12.01 8.57 -3.89
N TYR A 132 -11.42 9.75 -3.89
CA TYR A 132 -12.01 10.99 -3.37
C TYR A 132 -11.97 12.06 -4.44
N ASP A 133 -13.11 12.71 -4.67
CA ASP A 133 -13.19 13.92 -5.46
C ASP A 133 -12.77 15.13 -4.59
N VAL A 134 -11.82 15.90 -5.07
CA VAL A 134 -11.21 16.98 -4.29
C VAL A 134 -12.14 18.17 -4.12
N GLU A 135 -12.94 18.48 -5.15
CA GLU A 135 -13.83 19.61 -5.13
C GLU A 135 -15.08 19.34 -4.27
N THR A 136 -15.75 18.22 -4.54
CA THR A 136 -16.99 17.88 -3.84
C THR A 136 -16.75 17.21 -2.49
N GLY A 137 -15.64 16.48 -2.34
CA GLY A 137 -15.36 15.62 -1.18
C GLY A 137 -16.10 14.28 -1.26
N HIS A 138 -16.75 13.97 -2.38
CA HIS A 138 -17.43 12.70 -2.57
C HIS A 138 -16.41 11.56 -2.62
N SER A 139 -16.71 10.48 -1.91
CA SER A 139 -15.88 9.27 -1.89
C SER A 139 -16.55 8.12 -2.60
N VAL A 140 -15.75 7.32 -3.30
CA VAL A 140 -16.20 6.08 -3.91
C VAL A 140 -15.31 4.95 -3.40
N ILE A 141 -15.93 3.98 -2.76
CA ILE A 141 -15.28 2.83 -2.12
C ILE A 141 -15.97 1.57 -2.64
N PRO A 142 -15.23 0.61 -3.24
CA PRO A 142 -15.81 -0.62 -3.76
C PRO A 142 -16.33 -1.53 -2.64
N SER A 143 -17.29 -2.40 -2.97
CA SER A 143 -17.73 -3.46 -2.06
C SER A 143 -16.56 -4.40 -1.76
N THR A 144 -16.35 -4.71 -0.48
CA THR A 144 -15.30 -5.63 -0.03
C THR A 144 -15.59 -7.09 -0.35
N ASP A 145 -16.82 -7.43 -0.72
CA ASP A 145 -17.21 -8.79 -1.10
C ASP A 145 -16.42 -9.29 -2.32
N LEU A 146 -16.04 -8.36 -3.20
CA LEU A 146 -15.28 -8.64 -4.41
C LEU A 146 -13.85 -9.14 -4.15
N PHE A 147 -13.28 -8.84 -2.97
CA PHE A 147 -11.90 -9.19 -2.59
C PHE A 147 -11.78 -9.57 -1.12
N SER A 148 -12.80 -10.23 -0.57
CA SER A 148 -12.88 -10.65 0.83
C SER A 148 -11.76 -11.61 1.26
N GLN A 149 -11.28 -12.47 0.35
CA GLN A 149 -10.19 -13.43 0.56
C GLN A 149 -8.83 -12.86 0.15
N GLN A 150 -8.56 -11.65 0.57
CA GLN A 150 -7.37 -10.90 0.16
C GLN A 150 -6.09 -11.51 0.74
N TYR A 151 -5.14 -11.85 -0.14
CA TYR A 151 -3.75 -12.04 0.21
C TYR A 151 -2.96 -10.75 0.00
N TYR A 152 -3.19 -10.08 -1.13
CA TYR A 152 -2.46 -8.92 -1.52
C TYR A 152 -3.26 -8.06 -2.51
N ILE A 153 -3.19 -6.74 -2.35
CA ILE A 153 -3.67 -5.74 -3.32
C ILE A 153 -2.54 -4.75 -3.58
N THR A 154 -2.27 -4.44 -4.85
CA THR A 154 -1.34 -3.38 -5.22
C THR A 154 -1.91 -2.00 -4.92
N ALA A 155 -1.04 -0.99 -4.92
CA ALA A 155 -1.47 0.38 -4.92
C ALA A 155 -2.33 0.68 -6.16
N PRO A 156 -3.39 1.47 -6.02
CA PRO A 156 -4.22 1.86 -7.16
C PRO A 156 -3.43 2.81 -8.09
N GLU A 157 -3.55 2.56 -9.39
CA GLU A 157 -2.98 3.41 -10.43
C GLU A 157 -4.10 3.96 -11.32
N TRP A 158 -4.03 5.24 -11.67
CA TRP A 158 -5.02 5.88 -12.52
C TRP A 158 -4.86 5.50 -13.98
N ASN A 159 -5.99 5.29 -14.65
CA ASN A 159 -6.01 5.27 -16.11
C ASN A 159 -5.73 6.68 -16.65
N SER A 160 -5.20 6.75 -17.88
CA SER A 160 -4.83 8.03 -18.52
C SER A 160 -6.00 8.98 -18.74
N ASP A 161 -7.23 8.45 -18.80
CA ASP A 161 -8.48 9.20 -18.97
C ASP A 161 -9.04 9.75 -17.65
N SER A 162 -8.41 9.49 -16.51
CA SER A 162 -8.86 9.88 -15.16
C SER A 162 -10.23 9.33 -14.76
N GLN A 163 -10.73 8.32 -15.48
CA GLN A 163 -12.05 7.76 -15.21
C GLN A 163 -12.04 6.58 -14.26
N ALA A 164 -10.96 5.84 -14.21
CA ALA A 164 -10.85 4.63 -13.40
C ALA A 164 -9.48 4.48 -12.73
N ILE A 165 -9.46 3.71 -11.66
CA ILE A 165 -8.22 3.18 -11.08
C ILE A 165 -8.13 1.68 -11.38
N THR A 166 -6.90 1.22 -11.59
CA THR A 166 -6.58 -0.19 -11.77
C THR A 166 -5.68 -0.65 -10.63
N PHE A 167 -5.95 -1.83 -10.10
CA PHE A 167 -5.13 -2.48 -9.10
C PHE A 167 -5.11 -3.99 -9.32
N GLU A 168 -4.02 -4.62 -8.91
CA GLU A 168 -3.91 -6.08 -8.92
C GLU A 168 -4.44 -6.64 -7.60
N TYR A 169 -5.25 -7.67 -7.69
CA TYR A 169 -5.73 -8.46 -6.57
C TYR A 169 -5.18 -9.87 -6.65
N ASN A 170 -4.66 -10.36 -5.53
CA ASN A 170 -4.23 -11.73 -5.36
C ASN A 170 -5.01 -12.35 -4.19
N GLN A 171 -5.69 -13.45 -4.47
CA GLN A 171 -6.47 -14.16 -3.46
C GLN A 171 -5.57 -14.99 -2.55
N ARG A 172 -5.97 -15.16 -1.31
CA ARG A 172 -5.32 -16.07 -0.36
C ARG A 172 -5.31 -17.50 -0.93
N GLY A 173 -4.13 -18.14 -0.92
CA GLY A 173 -3.91 -19.43 -1.56
C GLY A 173 -3.53 -19.32 -3.03
N HIS A 174 -3.40 -18.12 -3.59
CA HIS A 174 -2.97 -17.84 -4.97
C HIS A 174 -3.81 -18.53 -6.05
N GLN A 175 -5.06 -18.89 -5.75
CA GLN A 175 -5.97 -19.56 -6.69
C GLN A 175 -6.58 -18.61 -7.72
N SER A 176 -6.61 -17.33 -7.39
CA SER A 176 -7.13 -16.29 -8.27
C SER A 176 -6.25 -15.05 -8.15
N THR A 177 -5.78 -14.57 -9.30
CA THR A 177 -5.08 -13.30 -9.45
C THR A 177 -5.68 -12.56 -10.62
N GLY A 178 -5.98 -11.28 -10.46
CA GLY A 178 -6.61 -10.50 -11.51
C GLY A 178 -6.35 -9.01 -11.37
N TYR A 179 -6.58 -8.29 -12.46
CA TYR A 179 -6.61 -6.83 -12.47
C TYR A 179 -8.05 -6.36 -12.34
N TRP A 180 -8.25 -5.37 -11.48
CA TRP A 180 -9.56 -4.78 -11.26
C TRP A 180 -9.56 -3.35 -11.75
N ASN A 181 -10.58 -3.01 -12.55
CA ASN A 181 -10.82 -1.65 -12.99
C ASN A 181 -12.00 -1.08 -12.19
N PHE A 182 -11.76 -0.05 -11.42
CA PHE A 182 -12.77 0.54 -10.56
C PHE A 182 -13.17 1.92 -11.09
N LEU A 183 -14.41 2.01 -11.52
CA LEU A 183 -15.04 3.21 -12.06
C LEU A 183 -15.81 3.94 -10.95
N PRO A 184 -15.64 5.26 -10.76
CA PRO A 184 -16.34 6.00 -9.72
C PRO A 184 -17.87 6.01 -9.83
N GLN A 185 -18.43 5.52 -10.94
CA GLN A 185 -19.88 5.55 -11.19
C GLN A 185 -20.52 4.16 -11.34
N GLN A 186 -19.76 3.08 -11.23
CA GLN A 186 -20.25 1.70 -11.38
C GLN A 186 -19.59 0.76 -10.37
N GLU A 187 -20.32 -0.33 -10.04
CA GLU A 187 -19.74 -1.45 -9.32
C GLU A 187 -18.53 -2.00 -10.09
N SER A 188 -17.47 -2.35 -9.37
CA SER A 188 -16.21 -2.84 -9.94
C SER A 188 -16.43 -4.10 -10.79
N THR A 189 -15.92 -4.10 -12.02
CA THR A 189 -15.93 -5.27 -12.91
C THR A 189 -14.54 -5.90 -13.03
N PRO A 190 -14.41 -7.23 -12.97
CA PRO A 190 -13.14 -7.90 -13.22
C PRO A 190 -12.74 -7.76 -14.71
N VAL A 191 -11.48 -7.42 -14.95
CA VAL A 191 -10.90 -7.43 -16.29
C VAL A 191 -10.30 -8.79 -16.52
N ASN A 192 -11.00 -9.65 -17.27
CA ASN A 192 -10.44 -10.92 -17.73
C ASN A 192 -9.37 -10.63 -18.79
N ARG A 193 -8.16 -11.08 -18.54
CA ARG A 193 -7.12 -11.29 -19.54
C ARG A 193 -6.80 -12.77 -19.68
#